data_17b5b215075e5bf00a60d517141a179a
#
_entry.id   17b5b215075e5bf00a60d517141a179a
#
_cell.length_a   1.000
_cell.length_b   1.000
_cell.length_c   1.000
_cell.angle_alpha   90.00
_cell.angle_beta   90.00
_cell.angle_gamma   90.00
#
_symmetry.space_group_name_H-M   'P 1'
#
loop_
_entity.id
_entity.type
_entity.pdbx_description
1 polymer ?
#
loop_
_entity_poly.entity_id
_entity_poly.type
_entity_poly.pdbx_seq_one_letter_code
_entity_poly.pdbx_strand_id
1 'polypeptide(L)'
;ADKPWEMDWSSVYSARTLTLPDYLVGRTLFMGDAAHLLPIFGVRGANTGFQDAQALAWRLGLVCRGQASSALLANYSAERVAAAWEIIEEAGKSTRFMTPPTRGFRLLRDAVLSLSLTEAFVRPLYHWRTSRPHAYSHSSLNCRVDDNAQFQDGPAHGAPPLNVRLTDTQFLLDHLGGGFDLLWFGASDTLPADVLASVAQWRAKGLPLQVTCIAQGADLAGLQPSQANAPWLQTLCDAQGRVHSRYGVTAPGAAYLLRPDQHICARWLHLDAQRLDAALVQATTGEAP
;
A
#
# COMPACT_ATOMS: atom_id res chain seq x y z
N ALA A 1 11.09 -45.07 -7.15
CA ALA A 1 11.69 -44.04 -6.29
C ALA A 1 13.23 -44.05 -6.30
N ASP A 2 13.87 -44.72 -7.27
CA ASP A 2 15.33 -44.97 -7.27
C ASP A 2 16.07 -44.10 -8.29
N LYS A 3 15.70 -42.81 -8.38
CA LYS A 3 16.52 -41.89 -9.16
C LYS A 3 17.73 -41.50 -8.33
N PRO A 4 18.97 -41.60 -8.89
CA PRO A 4 20.15 -41.14 -8.21
C PRO A 4 20.04 -39.63 -7.95
N TRP A 5 20.45 -39.21 -6.79
CA TRP A 5 20.57 -37.81 -6.40
C TRP A 5 21.88 -37.58 -5.67
N GLU A 6 22.39 -36.38 -5.77
CA GLU A 6 23.60 -35.94 -5.09
C GLU A 6 23.26 -34.72 -4.24
N MET A 7 23.85 -34.64 -3.05
CA MET A 7 23.71 -33.49 -2.16
C MET A 7 24.61 -32.36 -2.66
N ASP A 8 24.00 -31.33 -3.26
CA ASP A 8 24.73 -30.15 -3.73
C ASP A 8 25.14 -29.25 -2.57
N TRP A 9 24.20 -29.01 -1.66
CA TRP A 9 24.41 -28.10 -0.53
C TRP A 9 23.55 -28.45 0.67
N SER A 10 24.12 -28.27 1.88
CA SER A 10 23.34 -28.32 3.13
C SER A 10 23.85 -27.31 4.14
N SER A 11 22.95 -26.71 4.92
CA SER A 11 23.30 -25.84 6.03
C SER A 11 22.29 -25.89 7.16
N VAL A 12 22.71 -25.42 8.33
CA VAL A 12 21.82 -25.20 9.48
C VAL A 12 21.58 -23.70 9.58
N TYR A 13 20.32 -23.30 9.45
CA TYR A 13 19.92 -21.91 9.57
C TYR A 13 19.25 -21.65 10.92
N SER A 14 19.75 -20.63 11.65
CA SER A 14 19.14 -20.17 12.89
C SER A 14 18.35 -18.89 12.62
N ALA A 15 17.03 -19.00 12.60
CA ALA A 15 16.15 -17.85 12.48
C ALA A 15 16.05 -17.10 13.80
N ARG A 16 16.26 -15.80 13.75
CA ARG A 16 15.98 -14.86 14.84
C ARG A 16 14.85 -13.94 14.45
N THR A 17 14.10 -13.48 15.45
CA THR A 17 13.00 -12.53 15.24
C THR A 17 13.21 -11.34 16.15
N LEU A 18 13.59 -10.23 15.55
CA LEU A 18 13.96 -8.99 16.24
C LEU A 18 13.56 -7.80 15.39
N THR A 19 13.27 -6.68 16.01
CA THR A 19 13.16 -5.38 15.32
C THR A 19 13.77 -4.30 16.20
N LEU A 20 14.40 -3.31 15.58
CA LEU A 20 14.80 -2.10 16.27
C LEU A 20 13.56 -1.33 16.75
N PRO A 21 13.64 -0.62 17.88
CA PRO A 21 12.56 0.24 18.35
C PRO A 21 12.33 1.45 17.45
N ASP A 22 13.39 1.93 16.79
CA ASP A 22 13.38 3.05 15.85
C ASP A 22 14.28 2.75 14.65
N TYR A 23 13.82 3.16 13.45
CA TYR A 23 14.59 3.03 12.21
C TYR A 23 15.26 4.35 11.80
N LEU A 24 15.08 5.41 12.59
CA LEU A 24 15.77 6.69 12.45
C LEU A 24 16.51 7.04 13.74
N VAL A 25 17.83 7.07 13.68
CA VAL A 25 18.67 7.49 14.82
C VAL A 25 19.60 8.61 14.34
N GLY A 26 19.32 9.85 14.74
CA GLY A 26 20.03 11.03 14.27
C GLY A 26 19.89 11.19 12.75
N ARG A 27 20.98 10.98 12.02
CA ARG A 27 20.99 11.03 10.54
C ARG A 27 21.16 9.64 9.89
N THR A 28 21.05 8.60 10.66
CA THR A 28 21.17 7.21 10.20
C THR A 28 19.77 6.61 10.09
N LEU A 29 19.49 6.01 8.95
CA LEU A 29 18.24 5.31 8.65
C LEU A 29 18.52 3.82 8.44
N PHE A 30 17.77 2.97 9.11
CA PHE A 30 17.88 1.52 9.04
C PHE A 30 16.76 0.93 8.17
N MET A 31 17.09 -0.12 7.40
CA MET A 31 16.14 -0.86 6.56
C MET A 31 16.57 -2.31 6.38
N GLY A 32 15.65 -3.18 6.00
CA GLY A 32 15.90 -4.60 5.79
C GLY A 32 16.48 -5.27 7.03
N ASP A 33 17.41 -6.21 6.87
CA ASP A 33 18.00 -7.00 7.96
C ASP A 33 18.76 -6.15 9.00
N ALA A 34 19.17 -4.93 8.64
CA ALA A 34 19.74 -3.99 9.60
C ALA A 34 18.69 -3.39 10.55
N ALA A 35 17.41 -3.37 10.15
CA ALA A 35 16.30 -2.84 10.92
C ALA A 35 15.52 -3.95 11.65
N HIS A 36 15.30 -5.08 10.99
CA HIS A 36 14.48 -6.17 11.50
C HIS A 36 14.90 -7.54 10.96
N LEU A 37 14.79 -8.55 11.78
CA LEU A 37 14.87 -9.97 11.42
C LEU A 37 13.49 -10.58 11.60
N LEU A 38 12.92 -11.11 10.53
CA LEU A 38 11.55 -11.60 10.51
C LEU A 38 11.49 -13.12 10.59
N PRO A 39 10.37 -13.71 11.09
CA PRO A 39 10.19 -15.15 11.09
C PRO A 39 10.29 -15.73 9.67
N ILE A 40 10.92 -16.93 9.56
CA ILE A 40 11.13 -17.58 8.25
C ILE A 40 9.82 -18.02 7.58
N PHE A 41 8.80 -18.36 8.37
CA PHE A 41 7.52 -18.78 7.83
C PHE A 41 6.76 -17.58 7.24
N GLY A 42 6.40 -17.70 5.96
CA GLY A 42 5.78 -16.63 5.16
C GLY A 42 6.72 -15.94 4.18
N VAL A 43 8.04 -16.25 4.23
CA VAL A 43 9.06 -15.76 3.25
C VAL A 43 9.03 -14.24 3.10
N ARG A 44 9.01 -13.48 4.20
CA ARG A 44 8.75 -12.04 4.20
C ARG A 44 10.00 -11.16 4.29
N GLY A 45 11.15 -11.69 4.68
CA GLY A 45 12.35 -10.89 4.94
C GLY A 45 12.70 -9.97 3.76
N ALA A 46 13.02 -10.54 2.60
CA ALA A 46 13.38 -9.76 1.42
C ALA A 46 12.26 -8.81 0.95
N ASN A 47 11.00 -9.30 0.93
CA ASN A 47 9.86 -8.49 0.50
C ASN A 47 9.64 -7.28 1.43
N THR A 48 9.81 -7.45 2.74
CA THR A 48 9.71 -6.35 3.70
C THR A 48 10.86 -5.36 3.54
N GLY A 49 12.08 -5.84 3.26
CA GLY A 49 13.22 -4.99 2.93
C GLY A 49 12.99 -4.16 1.65
N PHE A 50 12.36 -4.72 0.62
CA PHE A 50 11.95 -3.95 -0.56
C PHE A 50 10.89 -2.91 -0.24
N GLN A 51 9.93 -3.23 0.63
CA GLN A 51 8.95 -2.26 1.11
C GLN A 51 9.60 -1.14 1.93
N ASP A 52 10.61 -1.45 2.76
CA ASP A 52 11.38 -0.44 3.48
C ASP A 52 12.09 0.50 2.49
N ALA A 53 12.75 -0.07 1.48
CA ALA A 53 13.46 0.70 0.45
C ALA A 53 12.49 1.64 -0.29
N GLN A 54 11.35 1.14 -0.71
CA GLN A 54 10.34 1.94 -1.39
C GLN A 54 9.78 3.02 -0.46
N ALA A 55 9.44 2.67 0.78
CA ALA A 55 8.91 3.63 1.76
C ALA A 55 9.93 4.73 2.11
N LEU A 56 11.22 4.40 2.21
CA LEU A 56 12.28 5.34 2.52
C LEU A 56 12.64 6.22 1.32
N ALA A 57 12.78 5.64 0.14
CA ALA A 57 13.36 6.31 -1.03
C ALA A 57 12.61 7.59 -1.42
N TRP A 58 11.29 7.56 -1.49
CA TRP A 58 10.51 8.73 -1.86
C TRP A 58 10.55 9.83 -0.78
N ARG A 59 10.48 9.43 0.51
CA ARG A 59 10.55 10.36 1.63
C ARG A 59 11.91 11.08 1.67
N LEU A 60 12.97 10.30 1.64
CA LEU A 60 14.33 10.82 1.62
C LEU A 60 14.56 11.70 0.39
N GLY A 61 14.10 11.27 -0.77
CA GLY A 61 14.19 12.02 -2.01
C GLY A 61 13.51 13.40 -1.94
N LEU A 62 12.29 13.48 -1.38
CA LEU A 62 11.58 14.76 -1.21
C LEU A 62 12.27 15.66 -0.16
N VAL A 63 12.70 15.09 0.97
CA VAL A 63 13.38 15.84 2.02
C VAL A 63 14.72 16.40 1.52
N CYS A 64 15.54 15.61 0.81
CA CYS A 64 16.82 16.05 0.27
C CYS A 64 16.67 17.17 -0.79
N ARG A 65 15.54 17.20 -1.51
CA ARG A 65 15.23 18.26 -2.47
C ARG A 65 14.54 19.48 -1.85
N GLY A 66 14.34 19.49 -0.53
CA GLY A 66 13.60 20.55 0.16
C GLY A 66 12.12 20.65 -0.20
N GLN A 67 11.53 19.56 -0.72
CA GLN A 67 10.13 19.48 -1.15
C GLN A 67 9.21 18.93 -0.05
N ALA A 68 9.77 18.46 1.04
CA ALA A 68 9.05 17.91 2.18
C ALA A 68 9.79 18.17 3.50
N SER A 69 9.05 18.13 4.60
CA SER A 69 9.58 18.22 5.96
C SER A 69 10.40 16.97 6.34
N SER A 70 11.43 17.15 7.17
CA SER A 70 12.19 16.06 7.77
C SER A 70 11.33 15.14 8.68
N ALA A 71 10.15 15.60 9.10
CA ALA A 71 9.17 14.78 9.83
C ALA A 71 8.73 13.53 9.05
N LEU A 72 8.83 13.54 7.70
CA LEU A 72 8.61 12.34 6.88
C LEU A 72 9.56 11.20 7.23
N LEU A 73 10.78 11.47 7.66
CA LEU A 73 11.76 10.44 8.03
C LEU A 73 11.40 9.79 9.38
N ALA A 74 10.85 10.58 10.32
CA ALA A 74 10.30 10.03 11.57
C ALA A 74 9.05 9.17 11.31
N ASN A 75 8.19 9.60 10.38
CA ASN A 75 7.03 8.82 9.95
C ASN A 75 7.45 7.49 9.30
N TYR A 76 8.53 7.47 8.50
CA TYR A 76 9.10 6.23 7.98
C TYR A 76 9.39 5.24 9.11
N SER A 77 10.11 5.67 10.15
CA SER A 77 10.41 4.83 11.31
C SER A 77 9.14 4.29 11.95
N ALA A 78 8.18 5.16 12.26
CA ALA A 78 6.94 4.76 12.94
C ALA A 78 6.13 3.73 12.13
N GLU A 79 5.96 3.96 10.83
CA GLU A 79 5.21 3.05 9.96
C GLU A 79 5.90 1.69 9.80
N ARG A 80 7.23 1.69 9.57
CA ARG A 80 7.95 0.45 9.28
C ARG A 80 8.19 -0.40 10.53
N VAL A 81 8.38 0.22 11.69
CA VAL A 81 8.41 -0.49 12.98
C VAL A 81 7.06 -1.17 13.25
N ALA A 82 5.94 -0.45 13.06
CA ALA A 82 4.61 -1.03 13.23
C ALA A 82 4.36 -2.21 12.27
N ALA A 83 4.75 -2.07 11.00
CA ALA A 83 4.65 -3.14 10.02
C ALA A 83 5.49 -4.38 10.38
N ALA A 84 6.71 -4.18 10.86
CA ALA A 84 7.57 -5.27 11.32
C ALA A 84 6.95 -6.02 12.51
N TRP A 85 6.40 -5.30 13.48
CA TRP A 85 5.70 -5.91 14.63
C TRP A 85 4.49 -6.72 14.20
N GLU A 86 3.64 -6.20 13.29
CA GLU A 86 2.50 -6.98 12.77
C GLU A 86 2.97 -8.28 12.11
N ILE A 87 4.04 -8.23 11.31
CA ILE A 87 4.60 -9.42 10.66
C ILE A 87 5.16 -10.41 11.70
N ILE A 88 5.85 -9.93 12.73
CA ILE A 88 6.40 -10.75 13.80
C ILE A 88 5.27 -11.48 14.54
N GLU A 89 4.20 -10.78 14.86
CA GLU A 89 3.04 -11.37 15.54
C GLU A 89 2.34 -12.42 14.67
N GLU A 90 2.02 -12.10 13.43
CA GLU A 90 1.27 -12.98 12.54
C GLU A 90 2.10 -14.20 12.09
N ALA A 91 3.33 -14.00 11.64
CA ALA A 91 4.21 -15.11 11.27
C ALA A 91 4.67 -15.92 12.47
N GLY A 92 4.73 -15.31 13.66
CA GLY A 92 5.01 -16.01 14.91
C GLY A 92 3.94 -17.05 15.27
N LYS A 93 2.68 -16.84 14.91
CA LYS A 93 1.61 -17.84 15.04
C LYS A 93 1.92 -19.08 14.21
N SER A 94 2.30 -18.89 12.94
CA SER A 94 2.70 -19.98 12.05
C SER A 94 3.94 -20.72 12.58
N THR A 95 4.92 -20.00 13.09
CA THR A 95 6.13 -20.59 13.69
C THR A 95 5.80 -21.49 14.87
N ARG A 96 4.95 -21.01 15.81
CA ARG A 96 4.52 -21.81 16.97
C ARG A 96 3.66 -23.01 16.58
N PHE A 97 2.93 -22.93 15.49
CA PHE A 97 2.17 -24.05 14.97
C PHE A 97 3.08 -25.10 14.33
N MET A 98 3.99 -24.69 13.48
CA MET A 98 4.93 -25.61 12.79
C MET A 98 5.95 -26.22 13.76
N THR A 99 6.44 -25.43 14.71
CA THR A 99 7.44 -25.83 15.71
C THR A 99 6.89 -25.57 17.12
N PRO A 100 6.01 -26.44 17.63
CA PRO A 100 5.34 -26.23 18.93
C PRO A 100 6.34 -26.11 20.08
N PRO A 101 6.37 -24.99 20.83
CA PRO A 101 7.34 -24.78 21.89
C PRO A 101 7.03 -25.57 23.17
N THR A 102 5.78 -26.03 23.33
CA THR A 102 5.35 -26.80 24.52
C THR A 102 4.46 -27.97 24.13
N ARG A 103 4.26 -28.88 25.09
CA ARG A 103 3.32 -30.01 24.93
C ARG A 103 1.90 -29.55 24.60
N GLY A 104 1.43 -28.46 25.19
CA GLY A 104 0.10 -27.89 24.92
C GLY A 104 -0.04 -27.42 23.47
N PHE A 105 0.95 -26.70 22.95
CA PHE A 105 0.97 -26.28 21.52
C PHE A 105 1.02 -27.48 20.57
N ARG A 106 1.74 -28.55 20.92
CA ARG A 106 1.78 -29.79 20.14
C ARG A 106 0.40 -30.46 20.10
N LEU A 107 -0.24 -30.59 21.27
CA LEU A 107 -1.58 -31.16 21.36
C LEU A 107 -2.59 -30.39 20.53
N LEU A 108 -2.56 -29.05 20.64
CA LEU A 108 -3.42 -28.17 19.81
C LEU A 108 -3.17 -28.40 18.33
N ARG A 109 -1.91 -28.39 17.87
CA ARG A 109 -1.55 -28.62 16.47
C ARG A 109 -2.09 -29.96 15.98
N ASP A 110 -1.81 -31.04 16.73
CA ASP A 110 -2.17 -32.39 16.33
C ASP A 110 -3.70 -32.57 16.27
N ALA A 111 -4.42 -31.99 17.22
CA ALA A 111 -5.89 -31.96 17.21
C ALA A 111 -6.44 -31.16 16.00
N VAL A 112 -5.90 -29.97 15.75
CA VAL A 112 -6.32 -29.13 14.60
C VAL A 112 -6.04 -29.84 13.28
N LEU A 113 -4.88 -30.45 13.11
CA LEU A 113 -4.54 -31.20 11.89
C LEU A 113 -5.47 -32.40 11.70
N SER A 114 -5.73 -33.16 12.75
CA SER A 114 -6.64 -34.31 12.71
C SER A 114 -8.08 -33.88 12.33
N LEU A 115 -8.62 -32.88 13.00
CA LEU A 115 -9.97 -32.37 12.72
C LEU A 115 -10.09 -31.67 11.36
N SER A 116 -8.99 -31.14 10.82
CA SER A 116 -9.02 -30.46 9.51
C SER A 116 -9.39 -31.36 8.35
N LEU A 117 -9.32 -32.67 8.53
CA LEU A 117 -9.71 -33.66 7.52
C LEU A 117 -11.24 -33.72 7.34
N THR A 118 -12.02 -33.41 8.38
CA THR A 118 -13.47 -33.52 8.37
C THR A 118 -14.19 -32.23 8.73
N GLU A 119 -13.58 -31.38 9.55
CA GLU A 119 -14.22 -30.24 10.19
C GLU A 119 -13.77 -28.89 9.61
N ALA A 120 -14.68 -28.16 8.97
CA ALA A 120 -14.36 -26.88 8.34
C ALA A 120 -14.04 -25.75 9.35
N PHE A 121 -14.61 -25.82 10.58
CA PHE A 121 -14.42 -24.76 11.59
C PHE A 121 -12.99 -24.62 12.08
N VAL A 122 -12.14 -25.64 11.91
CA VAL A 122 -10.73 -25.59 12.34
C VAL A 122 -9.82 -24.83 11.36
N ARG A 123 -10.29 -24.55 10.15
CA ARG A 123 -9.48 -23.84 9.13
C ARG A 123 -8.88 -22.53 9.61
N PRO A 124 -9.58 -21.64 10.35
CA PRO A 124 -9.00 -20.42 10.88
C PRO A 124 -7.87 -20.66 11.91
N LEU A 125 -7.78 -21.86 12.49
CA LEU A 125 -6.81 -22.18 13.52
C LEU A 125 -5.43 -22.55 12.96
N TYR A 126 -5.33 -22.96 11.69
CA TYR A 126 -4.06 -23.32 11.04
C TYR A 126 -3.76 -22.50 9.78
N HIS A 127 -4.77 -21.88 9.19
CA HIS A 127 -4.62 -21.11 7.95
C HIS A 127 -4.48 -19.60 8.26
N TRP A 128 -3.31 -19.24 8.71
CA TRP A 128 -3.01 -17.82 8.93
C TRP A 128 -2.56 -17.16 7.65
N ARG A 129 -3.22 -16.06 7.30
CA ARG A 129 -2.82 -15.22 6.17
C ARG A 129 -1.53 -14.47 6.51
N THR A 130 -0.39 -15.05 6.17
CA THR A 130 0.90 -14.42 6.36
C THR A 130 1.29 -13.44 5.26
N SER A 131 0.48 -13.31 4.20
CA SER A 131 0.81 -12.57 2.97
C SER A 131 -0.23 -11.52 2.61
N ARG A 132 -0.85 -10.86 3.58
CA ARG A 132 -1.64 -9.65 3.31
C ARG A 132 -0.75 -8.42 3.39
N PRO A 133 -0.99 -7.40 2.54
CA PRO A 133 -0.32 -6.12 2.67
C PRO A 133 -0.62 -5.47 4.02
N HIS A 134 0.39 -4.81 4.61
CA HIS A 134 0.18 -3.99 5.77
C HIS A 134 -0.61 -2.73 5.42
N ALA A 135 -1.49 -2.30 6.30
CA ALA A 135 -2.23 -1.04 6.14
C ALA A 135 -1.78 -0.03 7.21
N TYR A 136 -1.30 1.11 6.78
CA TYR A 136 -0.86 2.21 7.66
C TYR A 136 -2.06 3.04 8.14
N SER A 137 -3.09 2.40 8.71
CA SER A 137 -4.35 3.05 9.11
C SER A 137 -4.16 4.19 10.12
N HIS A 138 -3.09 4.16 10.90
CA HIS A 138 -2.76 5.17 11.92
C HIS A 138 -1.62 6.12 11.50
N SER A 139 -1.27 6.15 10.22
CA SER A 139 -0.23 7.03 9.72
C SER A 139 -0.60 8.50 9.90
N SER A 140 0.38 9.32 10.31
CA SER A 140 0.22 10.78 10.32
C SER A 140 0.08 11.40 8.92
N LEU A 141 0.40 10.63 7.88
CA LEU A 141 0.25 11.05 6.48
C LEU A 141 -1.17 10.85 5.93
N ASN A 142 -2.04 10.16 6.65
CA ASN A 142 -3.44 10.01 6.25
C ASN A 142 -4.17 11.32 6.50
N CYS A 143 -4.85 11.81 5.47
CA CYS A 143 -5.59 13.07 5.52
C CYS A 143 -6.69 13.01 6.59
N ARG A 144 -6.79 14.08 7.41
CA ARG A 144 -7.81 14.20 8.46
C ARG A 144 -9.09 14.86 7.98
N VAL A 145 -9.02 15.59 6.86
CA VAL A 145 -10.14 16.35 6.29
C VAL A 145 -10.60 15.72 4.97
N ASP A 146 -10.88 14.43 5.02
CA ASP A 146 -11.41 13.67 3.89
C ASP A 146 -12.71 12.94 4.24
N ASP A 147 -13.21 12.11 3.33
CA ASP A 147 -14.48 11.41 3.52
C ASP A 147 -14.28 9.92 3.87
N ASN A 148 -13.09 9.52 4.36
CA ASN A 148 -12.77 8.10 4.60
C ASN A 148 -13.84 7.38 5.42
N ALA A 149 -14.40 8.01 6.43
CA ALA A 149 -15.44 7.44 7.28
C ALA A 149 -16.81 7.28 6.59
N GLN A 150 -17.03 7.99 5.47
CA GLN A 150 -18.32 8.00 4.75
C GLN A 150 -18.38 6.93 3.65
N PHE A 151 -17.22 6.41 3.21
CA PHE A 151 -17.18 5.33 2.25
C PHE A 151 -17.67 4.03 2.89
N GLN A 152 -18.58 3.34 2.22
CA GLN A 152 -19.09 2.03 2.66
C GLN A 152 -18.15 0.90 2.25
N ASP A 153 -17.47 1.06 1.11
CA ASP A 153 -16.58 0.06 0.51
C ASP A 153 -15.29 0.71 -0.03
N GLY A 154 -14.45 -0.10 -0.65
CA GLY A 154 -13.19 0.34 -1.22
C GLY A 154 -12.03 0.39 -0.23
N PRO A 155 -10.81 0.56 -0.72
CA PRO A 155 -9.62 0.57 0.13
C PRO A 155 -9.58 1.84 0.98
N ALA A 156 -9.37 1.66 2.29
CA ALA A 156 -9.36 2.75 3.27
C ALA A 156 -7.97 3.42 3.37
N HIS A 157 -7.86 4.41 4.23
CA HIS A 157 -6.59 5.04 4.59
C HIS A 157 -5.50 4.02 4.94
N GLY A 158 -4.30 4.29 4.47
CA GLY A 158 -3.13 3.47 4.69
C GLY A 158 -3.15 2.13 3.97
N ALA A 159 -4.27 1.73 3.38
CA ALA A 159 -4.34 0.51 2.59
C ALA A 159 -3.65 0.68 1.24
N PRO A 160 -3.07 -0.40 0.68
CA PRO A 160 -2.62 -0.37 -0.71
C PRO A 160 -3.82 -0.31 -1.67
N PRO A 161 -3.64 0.20 -2.89
CA PRO A 161 -4.68 0.22 -3.91
C PRO A 161 -5.05 -1.20 -4.33
N LEU A 162 -6.27 -1.35 -4.79
CA LEU A 162 -6.73 -2.62 -5.34
C LEU A 162 -6.34 -2.73 -6.81
N ASN A 163 -5.68 -3.84 -7.18
CA ASN A 163 -5.46 -4.14 -8.57
C ASN A 163 -6.77 -4.60 -9.22
N VAL A 164 -7.19 -3.91 -10.25
CA VAL A 164 -8.42 -4.20 -10.97
C VAL A 164 -8.10 -4.38 -12.45
N ARG A 165 -8.63 -5.44 -13.04
CA ARG A 165 -8.44 -5.72 -14.46
C ARG A 165 -9.29 -4.75 -15.30
N LEU A 166 -8.65 -4.01 -16.17
CA LEU A 166 -9.26 -3.05 -17.10
C LEU A 166 -9.61 -3.73 -18.43
N THR A 167 -8.64 -4.42 -19.02
CA THR A 167 -8.78 -5.19 -20.27
C THR A 167 -8.23 -6.61 -20.06
N ASP A 168 -8.14 -7.40 -21.11
CA ASP A 168 -7.57 -8.74 -21.05
C ASP A 168 -6.09 -8.77 -20.66
N THR A 169 -5.37 -7.70 -20.90
CA THR A 169 -3.92 -7.60 -20.68
C THR A 169 -3.50 -6.46 -19.78
N GLN A 170 -4.41 -5.55 -19.38
CA GLN A 170 -4.08 -4.36 -18.59
C GLN A 170 -4.79 -4.37 -17.23
N PHE A 171 -4.07 -3.92 -16.22
CA PHE A 171 -4.56 -3.76 -14.86
C PHE A 171 -4.33 -2.34 -14.36
N LEU A 172 -5.13 -1.90 -13.40
CA LEU A 172 -5.04 -0.54 -12.85
C LEU A 172 -3.63 -0.20 -12.33
N LEU A 173 -2.98 -1.13 -11.62
CA LEU A 173 -1.65 -0.87 -11.05
C LEU A 173 -0.55 -0.72 -12.10
N ASP A 174 -0.75 -1.19 -13.33
CA ASP A 174 0.21 -0.99 -14.43
C ASP A 174 0.36 0.50 -14.82
N HIS A 175 -0.60 1.32 -14.39
CA HIS A 175 -0.69 2.75 -14.71
C HIS A 175 -0.36 3.67 -13.53
N LEU A 176 -0.02 3.11 -12.36
CA LEU A 176 0.26 3.86 -11.14
C LEU A 176 1.73 3.74 -10.76
N GLY A 177 2.24 4.75 -10.08
CA GLY A 177 3.59 4.77 -9.50
C GLY A 177 4.48 5.86 -10.08
N GLY A 178 5.65 6.01 -9.47
CA GLY A 178 6.62 7.05 -9.82
C GLY A 178 6.42 8.39 -9.11
N GLY A 179 5.33 8.57 -8.37
CA GLY A 179 5.00 9.78 -7.63
C GLY A 179 3.75 9.62 -6.78
N PHE A 180 3.15 10.74 -6.42
CA PHE A 180 1.77 10.73 -5.94
C PHE A 180 0.84 10.48 -7.12
N ASP A 181 -0.19 9.65 -6.91
CA ASP A 181 -1.20 9.34 -7.91
C ASP A 181 -2.59 9.81 -7.41
N LEU A 182 -3.21 10.72 -8.15
CA LEU A 182 -4.59 11.12 -7.94
C LEU A 182 -5.50 10.33 -8.90
N LEU A 183 -6.28 9.39 -8.36
CA LEU A 183 -7.34 8.72 -9.10
C LEU A 183 -8.59 9.58 -9.04
N TRP A 184 -9.10 10.00 -10.19
CA TRP A 184 -10.32 10.79 -10.33
C TRP A 184 -11.41 9.96 -11.01
N PHE A 185 -12.56 9.86 -10.36
CA PHE A 185 -13.74 9.15 -10.85
C PHE A 185 -14.80 10.18 -11.28
N GLY A 186 -14.65 10.72 -12.47
CA GLY A 186 -15.55 11.73 -13.03
C GLY A 186 -16.61 11.15 -13.95
N ALA A 187 -17.64 11.95 -14.25
CA ALA A 187 -18.59 11.66 -15.32
C ALA A 187 -17.97 11.85 -16.71
N SER A 188 -16.83 12.54 -16.78
CA SER A 188 -16.04 12.81 -18.00
C SER A 188 -14.55 12.67 -17.68
N ASP A 189 -13.71 12.77 -18.70
CA ASP A 189 -12.24 12.76 -18.62
C ASP A 189 -11.64 14.08 -18.09
N THR A 190 -12.48 15.05 -17.71
CA THR A 190 -12.05 16.38 -17.30
C THR A 190 -12.17 16.55 -15.79
N LEU A 191 -11.06 16.98 -15.15
CA LEU A 191 -11.09 17.42 -13.76
C LEU A 191 -11.76 18.81 -13.64
N PRO A 192 -12.29 19.15 -12.47
CA PRO A 192 -12.65 20.53 -12.14
C PRO A 192 -11.45 21.47 -12.35
N ALA A 193 -11.70 22.67 -12.87
CA ALA A 193 -10.64 23.60 -13.26
C ALA A 193 -9.76 24.04 -12.07
N ASP A 194 -10.34 24.16 -10.88
CA ASP A 194 -9.64 24.48 -9.64
C ASP A 194 -8.70 23.34 -9.21
N VAL A 195 -9.15 22.08 -9.28
CA VAL A 195 -8.32 20.89 -8.99
C VAL A 195 -7.17 20.79 -9.97
N LEU A 196 -7.43 21.03 -11.25
CA LEU A 196 -6.41 21.03 -12.29
C LEU A 196 -5.33 22.10 -12.03
N ALA A 197 -5.75 23.31 -11.64
CA ALA A 197 -4.85 24.40 -11.28
C ALA A 197 -3.99 24.04 -10.06
N SER A 198 -4.58 23.44 -9.02
CA SER A 198 -3.87 22.98 -7.84
C SER A 198 -2.81 21.93 -8.21
N VAL A 199 -3.17 20.89 -9.00
CA VAL A 199 -2.23 19.88 -9.47
C VAL A 199 -1.05 20.54 -10.21
N ALA A 200 -1.32 21.47 -11.13
CA ALA A 200 -0.28 22.18 -11.86
C ALA A 200 0.66 22.97 -10.93
N GLN A 201 0.12 23.63 -9.89
CA GLN A 201 0.92 24.36 -8.90
C GLN A 201 1.83 23.44 -8.09
N TRP A 202 1.34 22.30 -7.61
CA TRP A 202 2.14 21.32 -6.87
C TRP A 202 3.26 20.74 -7.74
N ARG A 203 2.97 20.47 -9.00
CA ARG A 203 3.98 20.03 -9.97
C ARG A 203 5.03 21.10 -10.25
N ALA A 204 4.62 22.37 -10.36
CA ALA A 204 5.55 23.49 -10.53
C ALA A 204 6.49 23.65 -9.33
N LYS A 205 6.05 23.28 -8.11
CA LYS A 205 6.89 23.18 -6.91
C LYS A 205 7.81 21.94 -6.90
N GLY A 206 7.73 21.09 -7.95
CA GLY A 206 8.57 19.91 -8.12
C GLY A 206 7.99 18.62 -7.52
N LEU A 207 6.78 18.63 -6.96
CA LEU A 207 6.16 17.42 -6.45
C LEU A 207 5.80 16.48 -7.61
N PRO A 208 6.24 15.22 -7.63
CA PRO A 208 5.84 14.26 -8.66
C PRO A 208 4.39 13.80 -8.38
N LEU A 209 3.44 14.46 -9.06
CA LEU A 209 2.02 14.18 -8.94
C LEU A 209 1.46 13.83 -10.32
N GLN A 210 0.85 12.66 -10.45
CA GLN A 210 0.15 12.20 -11.64
C GLN A 210 -1.36 12.16 -11.38
N VAL A 211 -2.14 12.26 -12.44
CA VAL A 211 -3.59 12.15 -12.39
C VAL A 211 -4.06 11.09 -13.35
N THR A 212 -4.88 10.18 -12.85
CA THR A 212 -5.52 9.13 -13.64
C THR A 212 -7.03 9.30 -13.54
N CYS A 213 -7.64 9.76 -14.62
CA CYS A 213 -9.10 9.80 -14.75
C CYS A 213 -9.61 8.39 -15.04
N ILE A 214 -10.53 7.90 -14.23
CA ILE A 214 -11.22 6.63 -14.45
C ILE A 214 -12.61 6.95 -14.99
N ALA A 215 -12.79 6.75 -16.29
CA ALA A 215 -14.07 7.02 -16.95
C ALA A 215 -14.87 5.73 -17.14
N GLN A 216 -16.16 5.78 -16.81
CA GLN A 216 -17.08 4.66 -16.97
C GLN A 216 -17.79 4.72 -18.32
N GLY A 217 -17.82 3.60 -19.05
CA GLY A 217 -18.54 3.46 -20.33
C GLY A 217 -17.67 2.95 -21.47
N ALA A 218 -18.31 2.43 -22.52
CA ALA A 218 -17.65 1.77 -23.63
C ALA A 218 -17.15 2.73 -24.74
N ASP A 219 -17.58 3.99 -24.73
CA ASP A 219 -17.41 4.92 -25.87
C ASP A 219 -16.23 5.89 -25.67
N LEU A 220 -15.09 5.34 -25.23
CA LEU A 220 -13.86 6.15 -25.02
C LEU A 220 -12.95 6.19 -26.25
N ALA A 221 -13.34 5.61 -27.38
CA ALA A 221 -12.57 5.66 -28.63
C ALA A 221 -12.40 7.11 -29.19
N GLY A 222 -13.13 8.08 -28.64
CA GLY A 222 -13.04 9.50 -28.95
C GLY A 222 -12.44 10.38 -27.86
N LEU A 223 -12.14 9.86 -26.68
CA LEU A 223 -11.49 10.61 -25.62
C LEU A 223 -9.99 10.71 -25.92
N GLN A 224 -9.63 11.62 -26.80
CA GLN A 224 -8.30 12.22 -26.79
C GLN A 224 -8.20 12.94 -25.45
N PRO A 225 -7.10 12.82 -24.68
CA PRO A 225 -6.92 13.69 -23.53
C PRO A 225 -7.09 15.11 -24.05
N SER A 226 -8.20 15.76 -23.68
CA SER A 226 -8.52 17.12 -24.12
C SER A 226 -7.49 18.15 -23.66
N GLN A 227 -6.46 17.67 -22.97
CA GLN A 227 -5.33 18.43 -22.45
C GLN A 227 -4.02 17.87 -23.03
N ALA A 228 -3.86 17.94 -24.34
CA ALA A 228 -2.68 17.50 -25.10
C ALA A 228 -1.32 18.04 -24.57
N ASN A 229 -1.34 18.95 -23.60
CA ASN A 229 -0.15 19.56 -22.97
C ASN A 229 0.11 19.10 -21.53
N ALA A 230 -0.58 18.08 -21.01
CA ALA A 230 -0.42 17.61 -19.64
C ALA A 230 0.04 16.13 -19.60
N PRO A 231 1.34 15.84 -19.79
CA PRO A 231 1.85 14.46 -19.84
C PRO A 231 1.69 13.68 -18.51
N TRP A 232 1.26 14.36 -17.47
CA TRP A 232 0.97 13.83 -16.14
C TRP A 232 -0.51 13.50 -15.93
N LEU A 233 -1.35 13.67 -16.96
CA LEU A 233 -2.77 13.35 -16.96
C LEU A 233 -3.00 12.21 -17.96
N GLN A 234 -3.60 11.14 -17.50
CA GLN A 234 -4.04 10.02 -18.33
C GLN A 234 -5.50 9.69 -18.06
N THR A 235 -6.13 9.04 -19.01
CA THR A 235 -7.51 8.52 -18.85
C THR A 235 -7.52 7.01 -19.07
N LEU A 236 -8.16 6.28 -18.16
CA LEU A 236 -8.39 4.84 -18.26
C LEU A 236 -9.89 4.55 -18.38
N CYS A 237 -10.21 3.58 -19.22
CA CYS A 237 -11.57 3.12 -19.42
C CYS A 237 -11.93 2.01 -18.43
N ASP A 238 -12.91 2.25 -17.59
CA ASP A 238 -13.58 1.23 -16.78
C ASP A 238 -14.87 0.77 -17.45
N ALA A 239 -14.75 0.12 -18.63
CA ALA A 239 -15.89 -0.26 -19.46
C ALA A 239 -16.95 -1.10 -18.75
N GLN A 240 -16.56 -1.84 -17.71
CA GLN A 240 -17.44 -2.75 -16.98
C GLN A 240 -17.77 -2.23 -15.55
N GLY A 241 -17.34 -1.03 -15.20
CA GLY A 241 -17.56 -0.46 -13.86
C GLY A 241 -16.85 -1.21 -12.73
N ARG A 242 -15.85 -2.03 -13.05
CA ARG A 242 -15.14 -2.85 -12.04
C ARG A 242 -14.30 -2.01 -11.08
N VAL A 243 -13.66 -0.98 -11.59
CA VAL A 243 -12.84 -0.09 -10.75
C VAL A 243 -13.76 0.72 -9.84
N HIS A 244 -14.82 1.31 -10.39
CA HIS A 244 -15.82 2.03 -9.60
C HIS A 244 -16.37 1.16 -8.46
N SER A 245 -16.83 -0.04 -8.80
CA SER A 245 -17.39 -0.98 -7.81
C SER A 245 -16.37 -1.36 -6.73
N ARG A 246 -15.14 -1.73 -7.13
CA ARG A 246 -14.09 -2.17 -6.19
C ARG A 246 -13.57 -1.04 -5.30
N TYR A 247 -13.66 0.21 -5.75
CA TYR A 247 -13.28 1.41 -5.00
C TYR A 247 -14.46 2.05 -4.25
N GLY A 248 -15.64 1.43 -4.28
CA GLY A 248 -16.82 1.92 -3.56
C GLY A 248 -17.32 3.27 -4.10
N VAL A 249 -17.09 3.54 -5.38
CA VAL A 249 -17.53 4.78 -6.02
C VAL A 249 -18.92 4.60 -6.56
N THR A 250 -19.87 5.35 -6.00
CA THR A 250 -21.31 5.30 -6.35
C THR A 250 -21.78 6.50 -7.14
N ALA A 251 -21.00 7.60 -7.16
CA ALA A 251 -21.32 8.83 -7.87
C ALA A 251 -20.07 9.48 -8.45
N PRO A 252 -20.18 10.25 -9.54
CA PRO A 252 -19.08 11.02 -10.10
C PRO A 252 -18.57 12.08 -9.11
N GLY A 253 -17.25 12.35 -9.20
CA GLY A 253 -16.58 13.35 -8.35
C GLY A 253 -15.77 12.76 -7.22
N ALA A 254 -15.83 11.44 -7.02
CA ALA A 254 -14.98 10.75 -6.06
C ALA A 254 -13.52 10.75 -6.50
N ALA A 255 -12.61 10.72 -5.51
CA ALA A 255 -11.18 10.67 -5.78
C ALA A 255 -10.42 9.93 -4.68
N TYR A 256 -9.26 9.41 -5.05
CA TYR A 256 -8.29 8.77 -4.15
C TYR A 256 -6.90 9.35 -4.38
N LEU A 257 -6.21 9.73 -3.33
CA LEU A 257 -4.81 10.14 -3.40
C LEU A 257 -3.92 9.02 -2.84
N LEU A 258 -2.97 8.61 -3.65
CA LEU A 258 -1.97 7.61 -3.29
C LEU A 258 -0.61 8.27 -3.13
N ARG A 259 0.14 7.80 -2.15
CA ARG A 259 1.54 8.16 -1.94
C ARG A 259 2.44 7.41 -2.95
N PRO A 260 3.71 7.86 -3.12
CA PRO A 260 4.65 7.19 -4.02
C PRO A 260 4.96 5.73 -3.68
N ASP A 261 4.73 5.30 -2.44
CA ASP A 261 4.81 3.90 -2.00
C ASP A 261 3.48 3.14 -2.15
N GLN A 262 2.57 3.67 -2.96
CA GLN A 262 1.29 3.06 -3.31
C GLN A 262 0.40 2.75 -2.10
N HIS A 263 0.31 3.68 -1.14
CA HIS A 263 -0.67 3.62 -0.06
C HIS A 263 -1.62 4.81 -0.14
N ILE A 264 -2.90 4.55 0.06
CA ILE A 264 -3.93 5.58 0.03
C ILE A 264 -3.76 6.49 1.24
N CYS A 265 -3.59 7.78 1.03
CA CYS A 265 -3.50 8.76 2.11
C CYS A 265 -4.71 9.67 2.22
N ALA A 266 -5.58 9.69 1.19
CA ALA A 266 -6.85 10.40 1.24
C ALA A 266 -7.86 9.81 0.26
N ARG A 267 -9.15 9.94 0.56
CA ARG A 267 -10.24 9.62 -0.36
C ARG A 267 -11.45 10.52 -0.11
N TRP A 268 -12.09 10.91 -1.18
CA TRP A 268 -13.20 11.87 -1.14
C TRP A 268 -14.36 11.38 -1.99
N LEU A 269 -15.58 11.66 -1.53
CA LEU A 269 -16.80 11.52 -2.34
C LEU A 269 -16.91 12.67 -3.35
N HIS A 270 -16.42 13.87 -2.96
CA HIS A 270 -16.31 15.04 -3.83
C HIS A 270 -15.00 15.76 -3.54
N LEU A 271 -14.15 15.87 -4.56
CA LEU A 271 -12.86 16.54 -4.48
C LEU A 271 -12.98 17.97 -4.98
N ASP A 272 -12.35 18.91 -4.25
CA ASP A 272 -12.02 20.27 -4.65
C ASP A 272 -10.53 20.57 -4.43
N ALA A 273 -10.08 21.73 -4.89
CA ALA A 273 -8.67 22.12 -4.78
C ALA A 273 -8.22 22.27 -3.33
N GLN A 274 -9.04 22.81 -2.45
CA GLN A 274 -8.68 23.03 -1.04
C GLN A 274 -8.46 21.71 -0.31
N ARG A 275 -9.30 20.71 -0.58
CA ARG A 275 -9.17 19.36 0.01
C ARG A 275 -7.93 18.65 -0.51
N LEU A 276 -7.62 18.78 -1.81
CA LEU A 276 -6.41 18.23 -2.40
C LEU A 276 -5.16 18.86 -1.78
N ASP A 277 -5.14 20.20 -1.67
CA ASP A 277 -4.01 20.94 -1.09
C ASP A 277 -3.77 20.52 0.36
N ALA A 278 -4.81 20.41 1.17
CA ALA A 278 -4.73 19.97 2.56
C ALA A 278 -4.11 18.56 2.67
N ALA A 279 -4.55 17.63 1.83
CA ALA A 279 -4.02 16.27 1.82
C ALA A 279 -2.54 16.22 1.38
N LEU A 280 -2.15 16.98 0.37
CA LEU A 280 -0.77 17.05 -0.10
C LEU A 280 0.15 17.73 0.92
N VAL A 281 -0.32 18.78 1.59
CA VAL A 281 0.40 19.38 2.74
C VAL A 281 0.64 18.31 3.79
N GLN A 282 -0.41 17.64 4.27
CA GLN A 282 -0.27 16.61 5.30
C GLN A 282 0.64 15.47 4.86
N ALA A 283 0.52 15.00 3.62
CA ALA A 283 1.35 13.91 3.08
C ALA A 283 2.83 14.29 2.89
N THR A 284 3.17 15.57 2.83
CA THR A 284 4.55 16.06 2.67
C THR A 284 5.17 16.65 3.93
N THR A 285 4.35 17.02 4.91
CA THR A 285 4.84 17.57 6.19
C THR A 285 4.70 16.60 7.35
N GLY A 286 3.75 15.65 7.29
CA GLY A 286 3.35 14.81 8.41
C GLY A 286 2.47 15.53 9.43
N GLU A 287 2.09 16.77 9.16
CA GLU A 287 1.27 17.61 10.03
C GLU A 287 -0.07 17.91 9.34
N ALA A 288 -1.14 17.95 10.12
CA ALA A 288 -2.42 18.42 9.60
C ALA A 288 -2.35 19.94 9.34
N PRO A 289 -2.95 20.43 8.25
CA PRO A 289 -3.00 21.85 7.92
C PRO A 289 -3.77 22.68 8.94
#